data_665aa63f3909a63b75030dd5154239da
#
_entry.id   665aa63f3909a63b75030dd5154239da
#
_cell.length_a   1.000
_cell.length_b   1.000
_cell.length_c   1.000
_cell.angle_alpha   90.00
_cell.angle_beta   90.00
_cell.angle_gamma   90.00
#
_symmetry.space_group_name_H-M   'P 1'
#
loop_
_entity.id
_entity.type
_entity.pdbx_description
1 polymer ?
#
loop_
_entity_poly.entity_id
_entity_poly.type
_entity_poly.pdbx_seq_one_letter_code
_entity_poly.pdbx_strand_id
1 'polypeptide(L)'
;MRFEPRLLDEIRARLPLSEIVARRVTWDRRKTQPGKGDYWACCPFHQETTPSFHVDDRRNRYKCFGCGASGDHFKFVIETEGLSFPEAVERLADQAGVALPAPD
;
A
#
# COMPACT_ATOMS: atom_id res chain seq x y z
N MET A 1 18.33 4.25 -11.15
CA MET A 1 17.27 3.89 -12.09
C MET A 1 16.08 4.83 -11.90
N ARG A 2 15.54 5.33 -12.99
CA ARG A 2 14.41 6.26 -12.97
C ARG A 2 13.16 5.58 -13.54
N PHE A 3 12.04 5.70 -12.86
CA PHE A 3 10.78 5.12 -13.30
C PHE A 3 9.83 6.23 -13.76
N GLU A 4 9.14 6.00 -14.88
CA GLU A 4 8.16 6.95 -15.37
C GLU A 4 6.91 6.95 -14.49
N PRO A 5 6.30 8.12 -14.25
CA PRO A 5 5.07 8.18 -13.44
C PRO A 5 3.95 7.28 -13.99
N ARG A 6 3.86 7.13 -15.31
CA ARG A 6 2.86 6.27 -15.94
C ARG A 6 3.01 4.81 -15.51
N LEU A 7 4.26 4.35 -15.39
CA LEU A 7 4.56 2.98 -14.96
C LEU A 7 4.09 2.77 -13.52
N LEU A 8 4.37 3.73 -12.66
CA LEU A 8 3.97 3.65 -11.26
C LEU A 8 2.44 3.66 -11.12
N ASP A 9 1.76 4.49 -11.92
CA ASP A 9 0.30 4.54 -11.91
C ASP A 9 -0.31 3.24 -12.41
N GLU A 10 0.31 2.58 -13.40
CA GLU A 10 -0.17 1.30 -13.89
C GLU A 10 -0.07 0.22 -12.83
N ILE A 11 1.03 0.20 -12.08
CA ILE A 11 1.20 -0.75 -10.98
C ILE A 11 0.11 -0.53 -9.94
N ARG A 12 -0.14 0.71 -9.55
CA ARG A 12 -1.19 1.03 -8.57
C ARG A 12 -2.58 0.64 -9.07
N ALA A 13 -2.83 0.83 -10.36
CA ALA A 13 -4.14 0.50 -10.93
C ALA A 13 -4.42 -1.00 -10.94
N ARG A 14 -3.38 -1.82 -11.03
CA ARG A 14 -3.52 -3.27 -11.08
C ARG A 14 -3.55 -3.94 -9.71
N LEU A 15 -3.07 -3.25 -8.67
CA LEU A 15 -3.00 -3.80 -7.31
C LEU A 15 -3.77 -2.90 -6.36
N PRO A 16 -4.92 -3.33 -5.84
CA PRO A 16 -5.57 -2.58 -4.79
C PRO A 16 -4.66 -2.45 -3.58
N LEU A 17 -4.56 -1.26 -3.02
CA LEU A 17 -3.70 -1.03 -1.85
C LEU A 17 -4.11 -1.94 -0.69
N SER A 18 -5.41 -2.18 -0.53
CA SER A 18 -5.93 -3.05 0.52
C SER A 18 -5.38 -4.47 0.43
N GLU A 19 -5.11 -5.00 -0.77
CA GLU A 19 -4.53 -6.33 -0.91
C GLU A 19 -3.11 -6.39 -0.36
N ILE A 20 -2.34 -5.34 -0.57
CA ILE A 20 -0.95 -5.27 -0.10
C ILE A 20 -0.93 -5.11 1.41
N VAL A 21 -1.77 -4.23 1.94
CA VAL A 21 -1.85 -3.96 3.37
C VAL A 21 -2.41 -5.17 4.13
N ALA A 22 -3.35 -5.90 3.52
CA ALA A 22 -3.98 -7.06 4.17
C ALA A 22 -2.99 -8.15 4.57
N ARG A 23 -1.80 -8.17 3.98
CA ARG A 23 -0.76 -9.14 4.35
C ARG A 23 -0.15 -8.86 5.71
N ARG A 24 -0.34 -7.63 6.22
CA ARG A 24 0.26 -7.16 7.47
C ARG A 24 -0.73 -6.85 8.57
N VAL A 25 -2.03 -6.76 8.24
CA VAL A 25 -3.05 -6.36 9.19
C VAL A 25 -4.29 -7.22 9.05
N THR A 26 -5.16 -7.19 10.08
CA THR A 26 -6.48 -7.80 10.02
C THR A 26 -7.52 -6.69 10.04
N TRP A 27 -8.41 -6.67 9.05
CA TRP A 27 -9.40 -5.61 8.95
C TRP A 27 -10.43 -5.65 10.07
N ASP A 28 -10.76 -4.47 10.57
CA ASP A 28 -11.85 -4.32 11.54
C ASP A 28 -13.17 -4.42 10.78
N ARG A 29 -13.99 -5.41 11.13
CA ARG A 29 -15.24 -5.69 10.41
C ARG A 29 -16.28 -4.60 10.57
N ARG A 30 -16.30 -3.90 11.70
CA ARG A 30 -17.31 -2.88 11.97
C ARG A 30 -17.07 -1.61 11.18
N LYS A 31 -15.81 -1.22 10.98
CA LYS A 31 -15.46 0.01 10.31
C LYS A 31 -15.21 -0.16 8.82
N THR A 32 -14.82 -1.36 8.40
CA THR A 32 -14.44 -1.61 7.01
C THR A 32 -15.67 -1.75 6.11
N GLN A 33 -15.64 -1.06 4.96
CA GLN A 33 -16.67 -1.10 3.94
C GLN A 33 -16.02 -1.39 2.57
N PRO A 34 -15.79 -2.68 2.26
CA PRO A 34 -15.06 -3.05 1.02
C PRO A 34 -15.70 -2.51 -0.26
N GLY A 35 -17.03 -2.44 -0.30
CA GLY A 35 -17.74 -1.91 -1.45
C GLY A 35 -17.44 -0.45 -1.75
N LYS A 36 -16.93 0.28 -0.77
CA LYS A 36 -16.54 1.68 -0.92
C LYS A 36 -15.02 1.85 -0.99
N GLY A 37 -14.27 0.74 -0.94
CA GLY A 37 -12.81 0.80 -0.90
C GLY A 37 -12.28 1.35 0.42
N ASP A 38 -13.05 1.22 1.49
CA ASP A 38 -12.79 1.85 2.78
C ASP A 38 -12.44 0.76 3.80
N TYR A 39 -11.16 0.71 4.20
CA TYR A 39 -10.65 -0.36 5.07
C TYR A 39 -10.00 0.22 6.33
N TRP A 40 -10.28 -0.40 7.47
CA TRP A 40 -9.76 0.03 8.76
C TRP A 40 -9.11 -1.14 9.50
N ALA A 41 -8.01 -0.85 10.19
CA ALA A 41 -7.28 -1.86 10.96
C ALA A 41 -6.44 -1.19 12.04
N CYS A 42 -5.87 -1.99 12.94
CA CYS A 42 -4.84 -1.51 13.83
C CYS A 42 -3.57 -1.28 13.03
N CYS A 43 -2.86 -0.20 13.32
CA CYS A 43 -1.70 0.22 12.55
C CYS A 43 -0.55 -0.80 12.64
N PRO A 44 0.09 -1.18 11.51
CA PRO A 44 1.25 -2.07 11.56
C PRO A 44 2.54 -1.35 11.94
N PHE A 45 2.54 -0.02 12.02
CA PHE A 45 3.75 0.76 12.31
C PHE A 45 3.91 1.09 13.79
N HIS A 46 2.86 0.90 14.59
CA HIS A 46 2.93 1.10 16.04
C HIS A 46 1.89 0.20 16.70
N GLN A 47 2.10 -0.08 17.99
CA GLN A 47 1.15 -0.92 18.71
C GLN A 47 -0.07 -0.10 19.13
N GLU A 48 -1.26 -0.64 18.84
CA GLU A 48 -2.50 -0.02 19.28
C GLU A 48 -3.60 -1.06 19.35
N THR A 49 -4.65 -0.74 20.10
CA THR A 49 -5.83 -1.60 20.24
C THR A 49 -7.04 -1.02 19.50
N THR A 50 -6.95 0.23 19.06
CA THR A 50 -8.03 0.93 18.36
C THR A 50 -7.70 0.95 16.86
N PRO A 51 -8.64 0.53 15.98
CA PRO A 51 -8.38 0.54 14.54
C PRO A 51 -8.40 1.97 14.01
N SER A 52 -7.21 2.59 13.96
CA SER A 52 -7.04 3.96 13.46
C SER A 52 -6.26 4.03 12.15
N PHE A 53 -5.86 2.89 11.60
CA PHE A 53 -5.15 2.82 10.31
C PHE A 53 -6.18 2.64 9.19
N HIS A 54 -6.22 3.61 8.30
CA HIS A 54 -7.23 3.67 7.24
C HIS A 54 -6.59 3.48 5.86
N VAL A 55 -7.20 2.64 5.02
CA VAL A 55 -6.77 2.43 3.63
C VAL A 55 -7.93 2.79 2.71
N ASP A 56 -7.65 3.67 1.74
CA ASP A 56 -8.64 4.11 0.75
C ASP A 56 -8.19 3.63 -0.64
N ASP A 57 -8.83 2.57 -1.14
CA ASP A 57 -8.48 1.99 -2.45
C ASP A 57 -8.83 2.92 -3.62
N ARG A 58 -9.78 3.81 -3.43
CA ARG A 58 -10.16 4.75 -4.51
C ARG A 58 -9.11 5.82 -4.72
N ARG A 59 -8.43 6.20 -3.63
CA ARG A 59 -7.38 7.22 -3.68
C ARG A 59 -5.98 6.61 -3.68
N ASN A 60 -5.89 5.30 -3.48
CA ASN A 60 -4.62 4.57 -3.36
C ASN A 60 -3.72 5.17 -2.27
N ARG A 61 -4.34 5.48 -1.12
CA ARG A 61 -3.62 6.08 0.00
C ARG A 61 -3.99 5.41 1.31
N TYR A 62 -3.03 5.35 2.21
CA TYR A 62 -3.30 4.95 3.59
C TYR A 62 -2.93 6.08 4.53
N LYS A 63 -3.54 6.09 5.70
CA LYS A 63 -3.20 7.04 6.75
C LYS A 63 -3.56 6.45 8.10
N CYS A 64 -2.65 6.57 9.06
CA CYS A 64 -2.93 6.21 10.43
C CYS A 64 -3.26 7.48 11.22
N PHE A 65 -4.47 7.55 11.75
CA PHE A 65 -4.89 8.70 12.54
C PHE A 65 -4.29 8.68 13.95
N GLY A 66 -3.64 7.58 14.32
CA GLY A 66 -2.96 7.47 15.63
C GLY A 66 -1.53 7.99 15.61
N CYS A 67 -0.74 7.63 14.58
CA CYS A 67 0.67 8.01 14.53
C CYS A 67 1.03 8.92 13.35
N GLY A 68 0.09 9.19 12.44
CA GLY A 68 0.33 10.07 11.31
C GLY A 68 1.03 9.43 10.11
N ALA A 69 1.33 8.13 10.17
CA ALA A 69 1.92 7.44 9.02
C ALA A 69 0.97 7.50 7.83
N SER A 70 1.48 7.78 6.63
CA SER A 70 0.67 7.87 5.43
C SER A 70 1.51 7.57 4.19
N GLY A 71 0.85 7.20 3.11
CA GLY A 71 1.54 6.91 1.86
C GLY A 71 0.71 6.12 0.88
N ASP A 72 1.40 5.48 -0.06
CA ASP A 72 0.81 4.65 -1.08
C ASP A 72 1.41 3.23 -1.04
N HIS A 73 1.17 2.44 -2.10
CA HIS A 73 1.70 1.09 -2.25
C HIS A 73 3.21 1.01 -2.01
N PHE A 74 3.95 1.89 -2.68
CA PHE A 74 5.41 1.85 -2.64
C PHE A 74 5.92 2.20 -1.25
N LYS A 75 5.39 3.24 -0.66
CA LYS A 75 5.82 3.64 0.67
C LYS A 75 5.51 2.57 1.70
N PHE A 76 4.35 1.92 1.59
CA PHE A 76 3.98 0.85 2.52
C PHE A 76 4.98 -0.30 2.48
N VAL A 77 5.36 -0.74 1.28
CA VAL A 77 6.32 -1.85 1.10
C VAL A 77 7.72 -1.42 1.57
N ILE A 78 8.14 -0.20 1.26
CA ILE A 78 9.42 0.34 1.72
C ILE A 78 9.50 0.30 3.24
N GLU A 79 8.47 0.79 3.90
CA GLU A 79 8.47 0.90 5.36
C GLU A 79 8.31 -0.44 6.07
N THR A 80 7.50 -1.35 5.53
CA THR A 80 7.23 -2.62 6.19
C THR A 80 8.27 -3.69 5.88
N GLU A 81 8.92 -3.63 4.73
CA GLU A 81 9.88 -4.66 4.30
C GLU A 81 11.33 -4.15 4.24
N GLY A 82 11.55 -2.87 4.55
CA GLY A 82 12.90 -2.31 4.57
C GLY A 82 13.55 -2.26 3.20
N LEU A 83 12.78 -2.01 2.16
CA LEU A 83 13.29 -1.95 0.79
C LEU A 83 13.63 -0.54 0.35
N SER A 84 14.49 -0.43 -0.67
CA SER A 84 14.69 0.84 -1.36
C SER A 84 13.50 1.07 -2.30
N PHE A 85 13.36 2.29 -2.84
CA PHE A 85 12.29 2.58 -3.79
C PHE A 85 12.37 1.71 -5.05
N PRO A 86 13.56 1.55 -5.69
CA PRO A 86 13.66 0.66 -6.86
C PRO A 86 13.27 -0.78 -6.54
N GLU A 87 13.67 -1.30 -5.38
CA GLU A 87 13.30 -2.65 -4.97
C GLU A 87 11.81 -2.79 -4.77
N ALA A 88 11.16 -1.79 -4.18
CA ALA A 88 9.72 -1.79 -3.99
C ALA A 88 8.99 -1.78 -5.32
N VAL A 89 9.45 -0.97 -6.28
CA VAL A 89 8.87 -0.93 -7.63
C VAL A 89 8.98 -2.28 -8.32
N GLU A 90 10.16 -2.90 -8.26
CA GLU A 90 10.38 -4.21 -8.87
C GLU A 90 9.45 -5.27 -8.28
N ARG A 91 9.32 -5.28 -6.95
CA ARG A 91 8.46 -6.25 -6.28
C ARG A 91 6.99 -6.07 -6.64
N LEU A 92 6.50 -4.83 -6.60
CA LEU A 92 5.11 -4.56 -6.90
C LEU A 92 4.79 -4.74 -8.38
N ALA A 93 5.74 -4.40 -9.28
CA ALA A 93 5.56 -4.63 -10.70
C ALA A 93 5.42 -6.13 -10.99
N ASP A 94 6.23 -6.96 -10.33
CA ASP A 94 6.15 -8.40 -10.48
C ASP A 94 4.78 -8.93 -10.04
N GLN A 95 4.28 -8.45 -8.89
CA GLN A 95 2.98 -8.86 -8.39
C GLN A 95 1.83 -8.37 -9.27
N ALA A 96 1.98 -7.21 -9.89
CA ALA A 96 0.97 -6.63 -10.77
C ALA A 96 1.02 -7.20 -12.18
N GLY A 97 2.05 -7.96 -12.51
CA GLY A 97 2.24 -8.44 -13.87
C GLY A 97 2.64 -7.33 -14.84
N VAL A 98 3.31 -6.30 -14.35
CA VAL A 98 3.77 -5.17 -15.18
C VAL A 98 5.25 -5.37 -15.52
N ALA A 99 5.56 -5.34 -16.81
CA ALA A 99 6.95 -5.47 -17.26
C ALA A 99 7.70 -4.16 -17.04
N LEU A 100 8.88 -4.25 -16.42
CA LEU A 100 9.73 -3.09 -16.22
C LEU A 100 10.67 -2.92 -17.43
N PRO A 101 11.07 -1.66 -17.74
CA PRO A 101 12.05 -1.42 -18.79
C PRO A 101 13.38 -2.11 -18.45
N ALA A 102 14.07 -2.59 -19.46
CA ALA A 102 15.39 -3.19 -19.26
C ALA A 102 16.34 -2.14 -18.68
N PRO A 103 17.22 -2.53 -17.75
CA PRO A 103 18.23 -1.60 -17.23
C PRO A 103 19.22 -1.25 -18.33
N ASP A 104 19.70 -0.02 -18.29
CA ASP A 104 20.71 0.46 -19.25
C ASP A 104 22.08 -0.13 -18.92
#